data_b2b6dbb6d1ee8ad9acaa4d63495be6e0
#
_entry.id   b2b6dbb6d1ee8ad9acaa4d63495be6e0
#
_cell.length_a   1.000
_cell.length_b   1.000
_cell.length_c   1.000
_cell.angle_alpha   90.00
_cell.angle_beta   90.00
_cell.angle_gamma   90.00
#
_symmetry.space_group_name_H-M   'P 1'
#
loop_
_entity.id
_entity.type
_entity.pdbx_description
1 polymer ?
#
loop_
_entity_poly.entity_id
_entity_poly.type
_entity_poly.pdbx_seq_one_letter_code
_entity_poly.pdbx_strand_id
1 'polypeptide(L)'
;MHSIRNILKAVRNFLFSGLNKEFLIFLFFLALSGAFWLMMTLNETMEREYKIPMRLVGTPRNAVITGDLPDTVRITVRDKGFNLITYAFRPLNFKFNNYADETEGQGMIPVADVQKQILSQLYGSSKLLQVKPGKFDFYFTYGASKKVPVVFRGKITTSKSYYLAHTDFFPSMVTVYANKRQLDEVKAVEIVPFYYRNLQDTIRENVRIKKIRGVKVMPDMVRLAVYPDILTEETVDVPITAINMPPDKVLRTFPSKVSVKFTIGASLFRTIKPSQFTVVVDYNEIAANPSDKCTLQLRSVPRSVSKASLEMETVDYLLEQQ
;
A
#
# COMPACT_ATOMS: atom_id res chain seq x y z
N MET A 1 7.22 -26.42 1.75
CA MET A 1 7.47 -27.14 0.49
C MET A 1 7.70 -28.66 0.63
N HIS A 2 8.23 -29.17 1.74
CA HIS A 2 8.45 -30.62 1.94
C HIS A 2 7.17 -31.47 2.05
N SER A 3 6.08 -30.93 2.64
CA SER A 3 4.83 -31.66 2.85
C SER A 3 4.10 -32.01 1.54
N ILE A 4 4.05 -31.09 0.57
CA ILE A 4 3.37 -31.31 -0.72
C ILE A 4 4.10 -32.37 -1.55
N ARG A 5 5.43 -32.40 -1.49
CA ARG A 5 6.27 -33.38 -2.20
C ARG A 5 6.10 -34.79 -1.65
N ASN A 6 5.89 -34.92 -0.35
CA ASN A 6 5.63 -36.21 0.31
C ASN A 6 4.23 -36.73 0.00
N ILE A 7 3.23 -35.84 -0.04
CA ILE A 7 1.85 -36.18 -0.45
C ILE A 7 1.83 -36.63 -1.90
N LEU A 8 2.50 -35.90 -2.81
CA LEU A 8 2.61 -36.28 -4.22
C LEU A 8 3.32 -37.64 -4.43
N LYS A 9 4.38 -37.91 -3.64
CA LYS A 9 5.05 -39.21 -3.68
C LYS A 9 4.16 -40.36 -3.15
N ALA A 10 3.44 -40.12 -2.06
CA ALA A 10 2.50 -41.10 -1.50
C ALA A 10 1.34 -41.39 -2.45
N VAL A 11 0.76 -40.36 -3.06
CA VAL A 11 -0.28 -40.49 -4.09
C VAL A 11 0.25 -41.22 -5.32
N ARG A 12 1.46 -40.89 -5.81
CA ARG A 12 2.08 -41.60 -6.93
C ARG A 12 2.34 -43.07 -6.62
N ASN A 13 2.90 -43.37 -5.44
CA ASN A 13 3.17 -44.77 -5.05
C ASN A 13 1.88 -45.56 -4.88
N PHE A 14 0.81 -44.95 -4.34
CA PHE A 14 -0.51 -45.57 -4.23
C PHE A 14 -1.14 -45.85 -5.60
N LEU A 15 -1.09 -44.90 -6.51
CA LEU A 15 -1.66 -45.02 -7.87
C LEU A 15 -0.93 -46.03 -8.75
N PHE A 16 0.39 -46.18 -8.60
CA PHE A 16 1.22 -47.05 -9.46
C PHE A 16 1.65 -48.36 -8.78
N SER A 17 1.13 -48.69 -7.59
CA SER A 17 1.35 -49.99 -6.99
C SER A 17 0.57 -51.07 -7.77
N GLY A 18 1.18 -52.26 -7.96
CA GLY A 18 0.59 -53.31 -8.75
C GLY A 18 -0.80 -53.83 -8.31
N LEU A 19 -1.19 -53.54 -7.06
CA LEU A 19 -2.52 -53.85 -6.53
C LEU A 19 -3.65 -52.91 -7.02
N ASN A 20 -3.33 -51.76 -7.60
CA ASN A 20 -4.32 -50.74 -7.94
C ASN A 20 -4.56 -50.57 -9.46
N LYS A 21 -4.21 -51.54 -10.27
CA LYS A 21 -4.50 -51.48 -11.71
C LYS A 21 -5.98 -51.28 -12.01
N GLU A 22 -6.85 -51.97 -11.31
CA GLU A 22 -8.30 -51.87 -11.50
C GLU A 22 -8.80 -50.48 -11.12
N PHE A 23 -8.23 -49.88 -10.05
CA PHE A 23 -8.56 -48.52 -9.63
C PHE A 23 -8.08 -47.49 -10.69
N LEU A 24 -6.91 -47.67 -11.31
CA LEU A 24 -6.45 -46.78 -12.37
C LEU A 24 -7.32 -46.89 -13.63
N ILE A 25 -7.77 -48.09 -13.97
CA ILE A 25 -8.70 -48.33 -15.09
C ILE A 25 -10.05 -47.62 -14.76
N PHE A 26 -10.57 -47.80 -13.56
CA PHE A 26 -11.78 -47.08 -13.09
C PHE A 26 -11.62 -45.59 -13.20
N LEU A 27 -10.50 -45.03 -12.66
CA LEU A 27 -10.22 -43.59 -12.71
C LEU A 27 -10.11 -43.06 -14.12
N PHE A 28 -9.51 -43.84 -15.03
CA PHE A 28 -9.42 -43.50 -16.46
C PHE A 28 -10.82 -43.38 -17.08
N PHE A 29 -11.68 -44.40 -16.89
CA PHE A 29 -13.04 -44.35 -17.42
C PHE A 29 -13.89 -43.28 -16.79
N LEU A 30 -13.71 -43.01 -15.47
CA LEU A 30 -14.38 -41.93 -14.81
C LEU A 30 -13.96 -40.57 -15.40
N ALA A 31 -12.66 -40.37 -15.62
CA ALA A 31 -12.14 -39.14 -16.22
C ALA A 31 -12.63 -39.00 -17.68
N LEU A 32 -12.64 -40.09 -18.43
CA LEU A 32 -13.14 -40.11 -19.82
C LEU A 32 -14.65 -39.79 -19.86
N SER A 33 -15.44 -40.40 -19.00
CA SER A 33 -16.89 -40.11 -18.86
C SER A 33 -17.12 -38.64 -18.48
N GLY A 34 -16.35 -38.11 -17.50
CA GLY A 34 -16.38 -36.71 -17.13
C GLY A 34 -16.04 -35.75 -18.26
N ALA A 35 -15.01 -36.13 -19.08
CA ALA A 35 -14.62 -35.34 -20.25
C ALA A 35 -15.72 -35.33 -21.33
N PHE A 36 -16.36 -36.43 -21.59
CA PHE A 36 -17.50 -36.52 -22.53
C PHE A 36 -18.70 -35.72 -22.01
N TRP A 37 -19.03 -35.84 -20.71
CA TRP A 37 -20.08 -35.07 -20.10
C TRP A 37 -19.81 -33.54 -20.16
N LEU A 38 -18.58 -33.14 -19.86
CA LEU A 38 -18.15 -31.74 -19.96
C LEU A 38 -18.25 -31.23 -21.41
N MET A 39 -17.77 -32.03 -22.37
CA MET A 39 -17.85 -31.68 -23.79
C MET A 39 -19.30 -31.50 -24.25
N MET A 40 -20.21 -32.40 -23.83
CA MET A 40 -21.61 -32.32 -24.15
C MET A 40 -22.25 -31.07 -23.52
N THR A 41 -22.00 -30.80 -22.22
CA THR A 41 -22.53 -29.64 -21.51
C THR A 41 -22.01 -28.33 -22.10
N LEU A 42 -20.71 -28.26 -22.46
CA LEU A 42 -20.13 -27.05 -23.06
C LEU A 42 -20.57 -26.83 -24.53
N ASN A 43 -21.13 -27.82 -25.19
CA ASN A 43 -21.69 -27.65 -26.53
C ASN A 43 -23.12 -27.08 -26.51
N GLU A 44 -23.77 -27.06 -25.35
CA GLU A 44 -25.08 -26.42 -25.20
C GLU A 44 -24.96 -24.90 -25.30
N THR A 45 -26.04 -24.27 -25.80
CA THR A 45 -26.13 -22.80 -25.89
C THR A 45 -26.57 -22.25 -24.56
N MET A 46 -25.76 -21.36 -24.01
CA MET A 46 -25.98 -20.72 -22.71
C MET A 46 -25.96 -19.20 -22.83
N GLU A 47 -26.50 -18.54 -21.82
CA GLU A 47 -26.42 -17.07 -21.67
C GLU A 47 -25.51 -16.73 -20.48
N ARG A 48 -24.65 -15.75 -20.67
CA ARG A 48 -23.79 -15.25 -19.60
C ARG A 48 -23.67 -13.74 -19.60
N GLU A 49 -23.69 -13.16 -18.39
CA GLU A 49 -23.43 -11.74 -18.18
C GLU A 49 -21.94 -11.52 -17.93
N TYR A 50 -21.34 -10.56 -18.66
CA TYR A 50 -19.97 -10.11 -18.50
C TYR A 50 -19.94 -8.64 -18.11
N LYS A 51 -19.04 -8.30 -17.16
CA LYS A 51 -18.75 -6.94 -16.76
C LYS A 51 -17.49 -6.47 -17.45
N ILE A 52 -17.58 -5.45 -18.26
CA ILE A 52 -16.50 -4.96 -19.10
C ILE A 52 -16.11 -3.56 -18.64
N PRO A 53 -14.83 -3.32 -18.29
CA PRO A 53 -14.37 -2.00 -17.92
C PRO A 53 -14.42 -1.06 -19.12
N MET A 54 -14.97 0.15 -18.93
CA MET A 54 -15.06 1.19 -19.93
C MET A 54 -14.01 2.27 -19.65
N ARG A 55 -13.31 2.72 -20.68
CA ARG A 55 -12.32 3.80 -20.60
C ARG A 55 -12.56 4.83 -21.70
N LEU A 56 -12.70 6.10 -21.32
CA LEU A 56 -12.66 7.22 -22.25
C LEU A 56 -11.20 7.52 -22.62
N VAL A 57 -10.95 7.64 -23.92
CA VAL A 57 -9.64 7.96 -24.49
C VAL A 57 -9.75 9.31 -25.21
N GLY A 58 -8.67 10.11 -25.20
CA GLY A 58 -8.64 11.39 -25.91
C GLY A 58 -9.30 12.56 -25.17
N THR A 59 -9.70 12.39 -23.90
CA THR A 59 -10.22 13.52 -23.12
C THR A 59 -9.15 14.57 -22.90
N PRO A 60 -9.41 15.88 -23.12
CA PRO A 60 -8.49 16.96 -22.80
C PRO A 60 -7.99 16.89 -21.37
N ARG A 61 -6.76 17.35 -21.13
CA ARG A 61 -6.14 17.25 -19.78
C ARG A 61 -6.95 17.98 -18.71
N ASN A 62 -7.53 19.11 -19.04
CA ASN A 62 -8.32 19.95 -18.16
C ASN A 62 -9.82 19.61 -18.12
N ALA A 63 -10.30 18.66 -18.95
CA ALA A 63 -11.68 18.20 -18.89
C ALA A 63 -11.90 17.24 -17.71
N VAL A 64 -12.82 17.60 -16.84
CA VAL A 64 -13.24 16.85 -15.65
C VAL A 64 -14.64 16.31 -15.86
N ILE A 65 -14.80 14.99 -15.82
CA ILE A 65 -16.10 14.35 -15.91
C ILE A 65 -16.81 14.54 -14.57
N THR A 66 -17.96 15.20 -14.59
CA THR A 66 -18.75 15.53 -13.37
C THR A 66 -19.96 14.62 -13.19
N GLY A 67 -20.39 13.90 -14.23
CA GLY A 67 -21.52 12.99 -14.22
C GLY A 67 -21.16 11.54 -13.84
N ASP A 68 -22.20 10.73 -13.66
CA ASP A 68 -22.08 9.31 -13.32
C ASP A 68 -21.88 8.46 -14.60
N LEU A 69 -20.73 8.63 -15.27
CA LEU A 69 -20.38 7.70 -16.34
C LEU A 69 -20.06 6.33 -15.69
N PRO A 70 -20.74 5.25 -16.08
CA PRO A 70 -20.47 3.95 -15.50
C PRO A 70 -19.05 3.49 -15.85
N ASP A 71 -18.30 3.07 -14.87
CA ASP A 71 -16.94 2.49 -15.07
C ASP A 71 -16.99 1.12 -15.76
N THR A 72 -18.16 0.49 -15.82
CA THR A 72 -18.35 -0.85 -16.38
C THR A 72 -19.62 -0.96 -17.18
N VAL A 73 -19.53 -1.62 -18.31
CA VAL A 73 -20.68 -2.02 -19.15
C VAL A 73 -20.99 -3.48 -18.86
N ARG A 74 -22.25 -3.80 -18.62
CA ARG A 74 -22.71 -5.18 -18.47
C ARG A 74 -23.32 -5.62 -19.80
N ILE A 75 -22.88 -6.75 -20.29
CA ILE A 75 -23.40 -7.34 -21.51
C ILE A 75 -23.89 -8.76 -21.24
N THR A 76 -24.99 -9.14 -21.88
CA THR A 76 -25.44 -10.54 -21.91
C THR A 76 -25.16 -11.11 -23.29
N VAL A 77 -24.35 -12.16 -23.32
CA VAL A 77 -23.96 -12.87 -24.53
C VAL A 77 -24.54 -14.29 -24.50
N ARG A 78 -25.10 -14.72 -25.63
CA ARG A 78 -25.58 -16.08 -25.86
C ARG A 78 -24.62 -16.78 -26.84
N ASP A 79 -24.04 -17.87 -26.45
CA ASP A 79 -23.21 -18.74 -27.33
C ASP A 79 -23.05 -20.13 -26.69
N LYS A 80 -22.30 -21.00 -27.36
CA LYS A 80 -21.88 -22.29 -26.80
C LYS A 80 -20.97 -22.09 -25.60
N GLY A 81 -21.08 -22.96 -24.59
CA GLY A 81 -20.32 -22.88 -23.37
C GLY A 81 -18.80 -22.75 -23.58
N PHE A 82 -18.23 -23.44 -24.60
CA PHE A 82 -16.81 -23.31 -24.97
C PHE A 82 -16.39 -21.87 -25.27
N ASN A 83 -17.18 -21.16 -26.06
CA ASN A 83 -16.90 -19.77 -26.44
C ASN A 83 -17.07 -18.83 -25.24
N LEU A 84 -18.09 -19.08 -24.41
CA LEU A 84 -18.34 -18.28 -23.21
C LEU A 84 -17.21 -18.40 -22.17
N ILE A 85 -16.63 -19.60 -22.00
CA ILE A 85 -15.47 -19.78 -21.09
C ILE A 85 -14.26 -18.98 -21.59
N THR A 86 -14.05 -18.94 -22.92
CA THR A 86 -12.91 -18.20 -23.49
C THR A 86 -12.95 -16.71 -23.15
N TYR A 87 -14.13 -16.09 -23.07
CA TYR A 87 -14.27 -14.70 -22.67
C TYR A 87 -13.89 -14.42 -21.20
N ALA A 88 -13.94 -15.43 -20.34
CA ALA A 88 -13.45 -15.30 -18.95
C ALA A 88 -11.92 -15.17 -18.89
N PHE A 89 -11.20 -15.79 -19.83
CA PHE A 89 -9.74 -15.73 -19.93
C PHE A 89 -9.22 -14.60 -20.83
N ARG A 90 -10.04 -14.15 -21.79
CA ARG A 90 -9.72 -13.04 -22.69
C ARG A 90 -10.61 -11.84 -22.35
N PRO A 91 -10.15 -10.92 -21.47
CA PRO A 91 -10.98 -9.81 -21.05
C PRO A 91 -11.30 -8.90 -22.24
N LEU A 92 -12.58 -8.62 -22.42
CA LEU A 92 -13.07 -7.64 -23.38
C LEU A 92 -12.76 -6.24 -22.86
N ASN A 93 -12.30 -5.35 -23.73
CA ASN A 93 -11.92 -3.98 -23.36
C ASN A 93 -12.64 -2.97 -24.25
N PHE A 94 -13.11 -1.87 -23.64
CA PHE A 94 -13.70 -0.75 -24.37
C PHE A 94 -12.85 0.49 -24.24
N LYS A 95 -12.57 1.09 -25.40
CA LYS A 95 -11.94 2.40 -25.52
C LYS A 95 -12.86 3.25 -26.40
N PHE A 96 -13.39 4.31 -25.84
CA PHE A 96 -14.16 5.27 -26.59
C PHE A 96 -13.35 6.55 -26.77
N ASN A 97 -13.37 7.09 -28.00
CA ASN A 97 -12.88 8.44 -28.23
C ASN A 97 -13.86 9.42 -27.61
N ASN A 98 -13.36 10.57 -27.23
CA ASN A 98 -14.17 11.63 -26.66
C ASN A 98 -15.06 12.24 -27.76
N TYR A 99 -16.36 12.05 -27.65
CA TYR A 99 -17.40 12.70 -28.49
C TYR A 99 -18.04 13.87 -27.74
N ALA A 100 -17.26 14.55 -26.89
CA ALA A 100 -17.78 15.69 -26.16
C ALA A 100 -17.95 16.88 -27.12
N ASP A 101 -19.12 17.45 -27.15
CA ASP A 101 -19.29 18.78 -27.70
C ASP A 101 -18.72 19.79 -26.70
N GLU A 102 -17.62 20.47 -27.12
CA GLU A 102 -16.88 21.39 -26.25
C GLU A 102 -17.72 22.57 -25.77
N THR A 103 -18.82 22.89 -26.49
CA THR A 103 -19.68 24.05 -26.21
C THR A 103 -20.72 23.76 -25.14
N GLU A 104 -21.19 22.51 -24.98
CA GLU A 104 -22.30 22.19 -24.09
C GLU A 104 -21.92 21.58 -22.76
N GLY A 105 -20.65 21.19 -22.58
CA GLY A 105 -20.22 20.49 -21.35
C GLY A 105 -20.86 19.12 -21.15
N GLN A 106 -21.47 18.59 -22.19
CA GLN A 106 -22.16 17.32 -22.23
C GLN A 106 -21.54 16.41 -23.31
N GLY A 107 -21.34 15.15 -23.01
CA GLY A 107 -20.92 14.14 -23.95
C GLY A 107 -21.86 12.94 -23.93
N MET A 108 -22.04 12.33 -25.07
CA MET A 108 -22.84 11.11 -25.22
C MET A 108 -22.02 10.08 -26.00
N ILE A 109 -22.03 8.83 -25.56
CA ILE A 109 -21.51 7.72 -26.34
C ILE A 109 -22.71 6.97 -26.92
N PRO A 110 -22.88 6.91 -28.26
CA PRO A 110 -23.96 6.18 -28.88
C PRO A 110 -23.91 4.69 -28.51
N VAL A 111 -25.06 4.15 -28.07
CA VAL A 111 -25.14 2.71 -27.72
C VAL A 111 -24.77 1.82 -28.92
N ALA A 112 -25.08 2.28 -30.13
CA ALA A 112 -24.70 1.59 -31.36
C ALA A 112 -23.19 1.41 -31.52
N ASP A 113 -22.38 2.42 -31.14
CA ASP A 113 -20.92 2.33 -31.19
C ASP A 113 -20.38 1.36 -30.12
N VAL A 114 -21.02 1.37 -28.96
CA VAL A 114 -20.75 0.40 -27.89
C VAL A 114 -21.00 -1.02 -28.40
N GLN A 115 -22.18 -1.25 -28.98
CA GLN A 115 -22.58 -2.54 -29.55
C GLN A 115 -21.62 -2.99 -30.66
N LYS A 116 -21.28 -2.07 -31.59
CA LYS A 116 -20.33 -2.35 -32.68
C LYS A 116 -18.95 -2.77 -32.17
N GLN A 117 -18.41 -2.08 -31.20
CA GLN A 117 -17.13 -2.46 -30.58
C GLN A 117 -17.20 -3.78 -29.83
N ILE A 118 -18.32 -4.08 -29.16
CA ILE A 118 -18.54 -5.39 -28.52
C ILE A 118 -18.55 -6.49 -29.56
N LEU A 119 -19.39 -6.35 -30.58
CA LEU A 119 -19.54 -7.36 -31.63
C LEU A 119 -18.24 -7.64 -32.38
N SER A 120 -17.38 -6.64 -32.57
CA SER A 120 -16.06 -6.84 -33.20
C SER A 120 -15.08 -7.68 -32.36
N GLN A 121 -15.32 -7.83 -31.07
CA GLN A 121 -14.49 -8.62 -30.15
C GLN A 121 -15.09 -10.00 -29.83
N LEU A 122 -16.35 -10.20 -30.13
CA LEU A 122 -17.04 -11.48 -29.95
C LEU A 122 -16.77 -12.42 -31.13
N TYR A 123 -16.91 -13.73 -30.90
CA TYR A 123 -16.92 -14.72 -31.97
C TYR A 123 -18.15 -14.52 -32.86
N GLY A 124 -18.03 -14.85 -34.16
CA GLY A 124 -19.13 -14.69 -35.12
C GLY A 124 -20.38 -15.51 -34.79
N SER A 125 -20.28 -16.55 -33.98
CA SER A 125 -21.39 -17.35 -33.45
C SER A 125 -22.11 -16.70 -32.27
N SER A 126 -21.45 -15.78 -31.57
CA SER A 126 -21.95 -15.17 -30.36
C SER A 126 -23.04 -14.13 -30.68
N LYS A 127 -24.15 -14.19 -29.94
CA LYS A 127 -25.23 -13.22 -30.05
C LYS A 127 -25.22 -12.30 -28.82
N LEU A 128 -25.13 -10.99 -29.08
CA LEU A 128 -25.28 -9.98 -28.03
C LEU A 128 -26.75 -9.76 -27.79
N LEU A 129 -27.25 -10.10 -26.61
CA LEU A 129 -28.68 -9.97 -26.25
C LEU A 129 -28.98 -8.63 -25.60
N GLN A 130 -28.11 -8.16 -24.70
CA GLN A 130 -28.37 -6.96 -23.93
C GLN A 130 -27.09 -6.22 -23.61
N VAL A 131 -27.18 -4.90 -23.57
CA VAL A 131 -26.11 -3.98 -23.09
C VAL A 131 -26.73 -3.09 -22.01
N LYS A 132 -26.12 -3.02 -20.86
CA LYS A 132 -26.51 -2.14 -19.74
C LYS A 132 -25.32 -1.28 -19.31
N PRO A 133 -25.54 0.02 -19.01
CA PRO A 133 -26.80 0.78 -19.16
C PRO A 133 -27.17 1.04 -20.62
N GLY A 134 -28.41 1.40 -20.85
CA GLY A 134 -28.93 1.73 -22.20
C GLY A 134 -28.60 3.15 -22.67
N LYS A 135 -27.94 3.97 -21.83
CA LYS A 135 -27.46 5.31 -22.15
C LYS A 135 -26.10 5.52 -21.51
N PHE A 136 -25.23 6.25 -22.20
CA PHE A 136 -23.89 6.58 -21.79
C PHE A 136 -23.66 8.10 -21.88
N ASP A 137 -24.54 8.85 -21.21
CA ASP A 137 -24.44 10.31 -21.14
C ASP A 137 -23.47 10.68 -20.02
N PHE A 138 -22.64 11.66 -20.24
CA PHE A 138 -21.74 12.19 -19.22
C PHE A 138 -21.63 13.71 -19.34
N TYR A 139 -21.39 14.33 -18.20
CA TYR A 139 -21.14 15.76 -18.13
C TYR A 139 -19.68 15.99 -17.83
N PHE A 140 -19.13 17.05 -18.40
CA PHE A 140 -17.77 17.46 -18.13
C PHE A 140 -17.67 18.97 -17.99
N THR A 141 -16.70 19.43 -17.25
CA THR A 141 -16.37 20.84 -17.10
C THR A 141 -14.87 21.01 -17.31
N TYR A 142 -14.49 22.18 -17.87
CA TYR A 142 -13.09 22.55 -17.87
C TYR A 142 -12.72 23.13 -16.52
N GLY A 143 -11.87 22.41 -15.78
CA GLY A 143 -11.45 22.79 -14.44
C GLY A 143 -10.17 23.61 -14.42
N ALA A 144 -10.06 24.50 -13.44
CA ALA A 144 -8.76 25.04 -13.03
C ALA A 144 -7.87 23.91 -12.50
N SER A 145 -6.58 24.14 -12.41
CA SER A 145 -5.63 23.13 -11.94
C SER A 145 -4.87 23.59 -10.70
N LYS A 146 -4.54 22.64 -9.83
CA LYS A 146 -3.72 22.85 -8.65
C LYS A 146 -2.79 21.65 -8.45
N LYS A 147 -1.57 21.87 -8.01
CA LYS A 147 -0.66 20.79 -7.58
C LYS A 147 -0.89 20.50 -6.11
N VAL A 148 -1.07 19.22 -5.78
CA VAL A 148 -1.28 18.75 -4.40
C VAL A 148 -0.40 17.55 -4.11
N PRO A 149 0.03 17.35 -2.85
CA PRO A 149 0.82 16.20 -2.46
C PRO A 149 -0.01 14.92 -2.46
N VAL A 150 0.69 13.80 -2.68
CA VAL A 150 0.14 12.45 -2.53
C VAL A 150 0.37 11.98 -1.10
N VAL A 151 -0.67 11.44 -0.47
CA VAL A 151 -0.64 10.96 0.91
C VAL A 151 -0.87 9.45 0.95
N PHE A 152 -0.10 8.80 1.81
CA PHE A 152 -0.24 7.36 2.05
C PHE A 152 -1.56 7.05 2.77
N ARG A 153 -2.24 6.04 2.29
CA ARG A 153 -3.39 5.45 2.98
C ARG A 153 -3.25 3.93 3.02
N GLY A 154 -3.42 3.36 4.19
CA GLY A 154 -3.32 1.92 4.39
C GLY A 154 -2.60 1.56 5.68
N LYS A 155 -2.15 0.32 5.76
CA LYS A 155 -1.38 -0.18 6.90
C LYS A 155 -0.23 -1.04 6.41
N ILE A 156 0.97 -0.69 6.82
CA ILE A 156 2.17 -1.48 6.61
C ILE A 156 2.65 -1.95 7.98
N THR A 157 2.86 -3.25 8.11
CA THR A 157 3.48 -3.84 9.30
C THR A 157 4.81 -4.44 8.89
N THR A 158 5.83 -4.12 9.65
CA THR A 158 7.19 -4.65 9.49
C THR A 158 7.35 -5.96 10.25
N SER A 159 8.37 -6.75 9.91
CA SER A 159 8.78 -7.91 10.70
C SER A 159 9.36 -7.47 12.06
N LYS A 160 9.50 -8.43 12.99
CA LYS A 160 10.23 -8.19 14.25
C LYS A 160 11.60 -7.63 13.94
N SER A 161 12.06 -6.68 14.71
CA SER A 161 13.33 -5.96 14.54
C SER A 161 13.41 -5.00 13.35
N TYR A 162 12.32 -4.76 12.64
CA TYR A 162 12.23 -3.74 11.59
C TYR A 162 11.21 -2.67 11.97
N TYR A 163 11.42 -1.47 11.44
CA TYR A 163 10.43 -0.40 11.51
C TYR A 163 10.29 0.28 10.14
N LEU A 164 9.21 1.01 9.95
CA LEU A 164 9.00 1.79 8.74
C LEU A 164 9.77 3.12 8.86
N ALA A 165 10.88 3.24 8.15
CA ALA A 165 11.70 4.45 8.19
C ALA A 165 11.02 5.61 7.46
N HIS A 166 10.62 5.42 6.20
CA HIS A 166 9.89 6.41 5.41
C HIS A 166 9.17 5.78 4.22
N THR A 167 8.31 6.58 3.59
CA THR A 167 7.59 6.24 2.35
C THR A 167 7.69 7.40 1.39
N ASP A 168 8.04 7.11 0.12
CA ASP A 168 8.16 8.11 -0.92
C ASP A 168 7.19 7.84 -2.07
N PHE A 169 6.75 8.91 -2.72
CA PHE A 169 5.93 8.86 -3.92
C PHE A 169 6.66 9.50 -5.09
N PHE A 170 6.59 8.87 -6.26
CA PHE A 170 7.11 9.40 -7.52
C PHE A 170 6.00 9.42 -8.58
N PRO A 171 5.52 10.62 -8.99
CA PRO A 171 5.84 11.93 -8.42
C PRO A 171 5.22 12.12 -7.01
N SER A 172 5.85 12.94 -6.18
CA SER A 172 5.35 13.30 -4.84
C SER A 172 4.16 14.26 -4.88
N MET A 173 4.06 15.03 -5.97
CA MET A 173 2.95 15.95 -6.23
C MET A 173 2.27 15.61 -7.56
N VAL A 174 0.96 15.72 -7.59
CA VAL A 174 0.14 15.49 -8.77
C VAL A 174 -0.71 16.71 -9.08
N THR A 175 -1.11 16.85 -10.35
CA THR A 175 -1.99 17.94 -10.77
C THR A 175 -3.43 17.50 -10.67
N VAL A 176 -4.22 18.28 -9.97
CA VAL A 176 -5.66 18.08 -9.78
C VAL A 176 -6.42 19.11 -10.62
N TYR A 177 -7.41 18.65 -11.36
CA TYR A 177 -8.31 19.49 -12.15
C TYR A 177 -9.73 19.34 -11.58
N ALA A 178 -10.36 20.44 -11.24
CA ALA A 178 -11.73 20.48 -10.72
C ALA A 178 -12.32 21.89 -10.85
N ASN A 179 -13.59 22.05 -10.49
CA ASN A 179 -14.14 23.39 -10.33
C ASN A 179 -13.48 24.12 -9.14
N LYS A 180 -13.58 25.45 -9.10
CA LYS A 180 -12.89 26.28 -8.11
C LYS A 180 -13.19 25.85 -6.66
N ARG A 181 -14.46 25.59 -6.34
CA ARG A 181 -14.87 25.16 -4.99
C ARG A 181 -14.22 23.85 -4.56
N GLN A 182 -14.22 22.85 -5.44
CA GLN A 182 -13.58 21.55 -5.15
C GLN A 182 -12.05 21.66 -5.05
N LEU A 183 -11.42 22.54 -5.86
CA LEU A 183 -9.99 22.78 -5.77
C LEU A 183 -9.57 23.39 -4.42
N ASP A 184 -10.41 24.25 -3.84
CA ASP A 184 -10.14 24.85 -2.53
C ASP A 184 -10.22 23.80 -1.42
N GLU A 185 -11.14 22.84 -1.54
CA GLU A 185 -11.34 21.73 -0.60
C GLU A 185 -10.22 20.67 -0.67
N VAL A 186 -9.67 20.39 -1.87
CA VAL A 186 -8.63 19.37 -2.06
C VAL A 186 -7.25 19.89 -1.67
N LYS A 187 -6.78 19.50 -0.49
CA LYS A 187 -5.43 19.85 0.01
C LYS A 187 -4.39 18.77 -0.31
N ALA A 188 -4.80 17.50 -0.43
CA ALA A 188 -3.97 16.35 -0.74
C ALA A 188 -4.81 15.27 -1.41
N VAL A 189 -4.17 14.34 -2.09
CA VAL A 189 -4.83 13.14 -2.66
C VAL A 189 -4.32 11.89 -1.99
N GLU A 190 -5.23 10.94 -1.72
CA GLU A 190 -4.90 9.66 -1.11
C GLU A 190 -4.70 8.59 -2.19
N ILE A 191 -3.81 7.64 -1.94
CA ILE A 191 -3.76 6.41 -2.74
C ILE A 191 -4.92 5.48 -2.37
N VAL A 192 -5.23 4.52 -3.25
CA VAL A 192 -6.09 3.38 -2.88
C VAL A 192 -5.44 2.67 -1.70
N PRO A 193 -6.22 2.25 -0.66
CA PRO A 193 -5.64 1.65 0.53
C PRO A 193 -4.67 0.51 0.22
N PHE A 194 -3.44 0.65 0.70
CA PHE A 194 -2.35 -0.29 0.49
C PHE A 194 -2.05 -1.02 1.81
N TYR A 195 -2.00 -2.35 1.74
CA TYR A 195 -1.77 -3.21 2.90
C TYR A 195 -0.60 -4.14 2.65
N TYR A 196 0.37 -4.14 3.56
CA TYR A 196 1.51 -5.05 3.50
C TYR A 196 1.85 -5.58 4.89
N ARG A 197 2.27 -6.84 4.96
CA ARG A 197 2.61 -7.51 6.24
C ARG A 197 4.00 -8.09 6.18
N ASN A 198 4.69 -8.05 7.34
CA ASN A 198 6.04 -8.62 7.52
C ASN A 198 7.07 -8.03 6.54
N LEU A 199 7.06 -6.70 6.40
CA LEU A 199 8.01 -5.99 5.54
C LEU A 199 9.43 -6.11 6.11
N GLN A 200 10.39 -6.53 5.26
CA GLN A 200 11.83 -6.64 5.57
C GLN A 200 12.67 -5.89 4.54
N ASP A 201 12.25 -5.89 3.28
CA ASP A 201 12.96 -5.28 2.17
C ASP A 201 12.20 -4.09 1.60
N THR A 202 12.94 -3.21 0.90
CA THR A 202 12.34 -2.08 0.18
C THR A 202 11.38 -2.55 -0.91
N ILE A 203 10.15 -2.04 -0.86
CA ILE A 203 9.12 -2.30 -1.88
C ILE A 203 9.00 -1.09 -2.79
N ARG A 204 8.81 -1.34 -4.09
CA ARG A 204 8.52 -0.33 -5.11
C ARG A 204 7.36 -0.82 -5.96
N GLU A 205 6.19 -0.21 -5.80
CA GLU A 205 4.98 -0.60 -6.51
C GLU A 205 4.26 0.59 -7.12
N ASN A 206 3.59 0.36 -8.26
CA ASN A 206 2.73 1.36 -8.87
C ASN A 206 1.33 1.27 -8.23
N VAL A 207 0.94 2.32 -7.54
CA VAL A 207 -0.34 2.41 -6.84
C VAL A 207 -1.23 3.46 -7.49
N ARG A 208 -2.54 3.20 -7.52
CA ARG A 208 -3.52 4.14 -8.05
C ARG A 208 -3.90 5.17 -7.00
N ILE A 209 -4.15 6.38 -7.45
CA ILE A 209 -4.76 7.42 -6.63
C ILE A 209 -6.25 7.13 -6.50
N LYS A 210 -6.78 7.32 -5.29
CA LYS A 210 -8.20 7.15 -4.99
C LYS A 210 -9.01 8.18 -5.78
N LYS A 211 -10.01 7.71 -6.53
CA LYS A 211 -10.91 8.59 -7.27
C LYS A 211 -11.70 9.48 -6.33
N ILE A 212 -11.75 10.75 -6.66
CA ILE A 212 -12.59 11.77 -5.99
C ILE A 212 -13.63 12.23 -7.02
N ARG A 213 -14.91 12.21 -6.64
CA ARG A 213 -16.00 12.60 -7.53
C ARG A 213 -15.86 14.05 -7.99
N GLY A 214 -15.93 14.29 -9.29
CA GLY A 214 -15.77 15.63 -9.88
C GLY A 214 -14.34 16.18 -9.89
N VAL A 215 -13.35 15.34 -9.60
CA VAL A 215 -11.93 15.71 -9.56
C VAL A 215 -11.15 14.77 -10.46
N LYS A 216 -10.40 15.32 -11.40
CA LYS A 216 -9.45 14.56 -12.23
C LYS A 216 -8.04 14.76 -11.70
N VAL A 217 -7.33 13.67 -11.50
CA VAL A 217 -5.94 13.68 -11.01
C VAL A 217 -5.01 13.18 -12.11
N MET A 218 -3.91 13.86 -12.32
CA MET A 218 -2.89 13.48 -13.32
C MET A 218 -1.48 13.59 -12.75
N PRO A 219 -0.70 12.51 -12.81
CA PRO A 219 -1.07 11.16 -13.25
C PRO A 219 -2.06 10.50 -12.26
N ASP A 220 -2.79 9.49 -12.70
CA ASP A 220 -3.73 8.70 -11.87
C ASP A 220 -3.04 7.54 -11.13
N MET A 221 -1.78 7.25 -11.49
CA MET A 221 -0.91 6.27 -10.84
C MET A 221 0.40 6.92 -10.43
N VAL A 222 0.89 6.55 -9.26
CA VAL A 222 2.19 6.97 -8.73
C VAL A 222 2.98 5.74 -8.27
N ARG A 223 4.30 5.83 -8.31
CA ARG A 223 5.16 4.80 -7.73
C ARG A 223 5.31 5.06 -6.24
N LEU A 224 4.88 4.11 -5.42
CA LEU A 224 5.12 4.07 -3.99
C LEU A 224 6.43 3.33 -3.74
N ALA A 225 7.34 3.93 -3.00
CA ALA A 225 8.52 3.28 -2.44
C ALA A 225 8.41 3.27 -0.91
N VAL A 226 8.59 2.11 -0.31
CA VAL A 226 8.48 1.87 1.13
C VAL A 226 9.82 1.35 1.62
N TYR A 227 10.41 2.04 2.59
CA TYR A 227 11.74 1.74 3.09
C TYR A 227 11.66 1.28 4.55
N PRO A 228 11.79 -0.02 4.82
CA PRO A 228 12.01 -0.53 6.16
C PRO A 228 13.46 -0.31 6.56
N ASP A 229 13.70 -0.21 7.87
CA ASP A 229 15.05 -0.20 8.43
C ASP A 229 15.10 -1.11 9.65
N ILE A 230 16.30 -1.60 10.00
CA ILE A 230 16.51 -2.51 11.12
C ILE A 230 16.66 -1.69 12.40
N LEU A 231 15.96 -2.09 13.46
CA LEU A 231 16.17 -1.56 14.79
C LEU A 231 17.42 -2.20 15.40
N THR A 232 18.35 -1.38 15.83
CA THR A 232 19.56 -1.79 16.56
C THR A 232 19.58 -1.18 17.95
N GLU A 233 20.17 -1.88 18.89
CA GLU A 233 20.46 -1.34 20.22
C GLU A 233 21.90 -0.84 20.23
N GLU A 234 22.07 0.40 20.68
CA GLU A 234 23.35 1.08 20.70
C GLU A 234 23.55 1.79 22.04
N THR A 235 24.80 2.12 22.31
CA THR A 235 25.21 2.87 23.52
C THR A 235 26.03 4.07 23.16
N VAL A 236 25.85 5.15 23.94
CA VAL A 236 26.67 6.36 23.82
C VAL A 236 27.02 6.91 25.19
N ASP A 237 28.29 7.33 25.35
CA ASP A 237 28.77 7.91 26.61
C ASP A 237 28.42 9.40 26.65
N VAL A 238 27.58 9.76 27.61
CA VAL A 238 27.05 11.11 27.78
C VAL A 238 27.69 11.70 29.05
N PRO A 239 28.23 12.93 28.99
CA PRO A 239 28.74 13.60 30.19
C PRO A 239 27.60 13.93 31.14
N ILE A 240 27.86 13.77 32.44
CA ILE A 240 26.93 14.12 33.52
C ILE A 240 27.06 15.60 33.81
N THR A 241 25.92 16.30 33.87
CA THR A 241 25.86 17.73 34.16
C THR A 241 25.12 17.96 35.46
N ALA A 242 25.68 18.71 36.36
CA ALA A 242 25.00 19.11 37.57
C ALA A 242 24.07 20.32 37.33
N ILE A 243 22.89 20.28 37.89
CA ILE A 243 21.92 21.39 37.84
C ILE A 243 21.55 21.85 39.24
N ASN A 244 21.03 23.08 39.36
CA ASN A 244 20.64 23.71 40.63
C ASN A 244 21.78 23.84 41.62
N MET A 245 23.02 23.97 41.11
CA MET A 245 24.22 24.07 41.95
C MET A 245 24.30 25.45 42.64
N PRO A 246 24.64 25.49 43.93
CA PRO A 246 25.04 26.74 44.59
C PRO A 246 26.30 27.33 43.95
N PRO A 247 26.49 28.65 43.96
CA PRO A 247 27.60 29.32 43.28
C PRO A 247 28.95 29.03 43.89
N ASP A 248 28.99 28.53 45.11
CA ASP A 248 30.21 28.23 45.94
C ASP A 248 30.58 26.74 45.88
N LYS A 249 29.87 25.88 45.11
CA LYS A 249 30.11 24.43 45.09
C LYS A 249 30.23 23.92 43.68
N VAL A 250 31.08 22.92 43.51
CA VAL A 250 31.26 22.15 42.26
C VAL A 250 31.03 20.68 42.56
N LEU A 251 30.17 20.05 41.76
CA LEU A 251 29.93 18.61 41.83
C LEU A 251 30.84 17.87 40.84
N ARG A 252 31.58 16.91 41.32
CA ARG A 252 32.35 15.95 40.51
C ARG A 252 31.74 14.57 40.65
N THR A 253 31.41 13.92 39.54
CA THR A 253 30.84 12.57 39.51
C THR A 253 31.88 11.55 39.09
N PHE A 254 31.79 10.35 39.64
CA PHE A 254 32.64 9.20 39.33
C PHE A 254 31.76 8.00 38.97
N PRO A 255 31.70 7.67 37.67
CA PRO A 255 32.39 8.28 36.52
C PRO A 255 31.80 9.65 36.11
N SER A 256 32.55 10.42 35.32
CA SER A 256 32.10 11.73 34.78
C SER A 256 31.19 11.61 33.55
N LYS A 257 31.08 10.41 32.99
CA LYS A 257 30.22 10.05 31.88
C LYS A 257 29.45 8.79 32.20
N VAL A 258 28.24 8.66 31.68
CA VAL A 258 27.42 7.46 31.80
C VAL A 258 27.00 6.99 30.43
N SER A 259 26.98 5.67 30.24
CA SER A 259 26.49 5.04 29.02
C SER A 259 24.95 5.07 29.00
N VAL A 260 24.42 5.65 27.94
CA VAL A 260 22.98 5.65 27.62
C VAL A 260 22.74 4.58 26.56
N LYS A 261 21.98 3.55 26.91
CA LYS A 261 21.55 2.50 26.00
C LYS A 261 20.23 2.91 25.35
N PHE A 262 20.11 2.74 24.03
CA PHE A 262 18.91 3.12 23.29
C PHE A 262 18.69 2.27 22.05
N THR A 263 17.46 2.29 21.53
CA THR A 263 17.10 1.64 20.27
C THR A 263 16.93 2.69 19.18
N ILE A 264 17.53 2.46 18.02
CA ILE A 264 17.49 3.35 16.86
C ILE A 264 17.49 2.55 15.56
N GLY A 265 17.07 3.16 14.46
CA GLY A 265 17.28 2.60 13.11
C GLY A 265 18.76 2.58 12.73
N ALA A 266 19.22 1.46 12.19
CA ALA A 266 20.62 1.25 11.82
C ALA A 266 21.17 2.33 10.87
N SER A 267 20.35 2.82 9.95
CA SER A 267 20.70 3.90 9.02
C SER A 267 20.92 5.26 9.73
N LEU A 268 20.28 5.48 10.86
CA LEU A 268 20.31 6.75 11.60
C LEU A 268 21.39 6.77 12.71
N PHE A 269 21.94 5.63 13.08
CA PHE A 269 22.91 5.55 14.18
C PHE A 269 24.06 6.54 14.04
N ARG A 270 24.67 6.64 12.86
CA ARG A 270 25.79 7.55 12.61
C ARG A 270 25.47 9.04 12.77
N THR A 271 24.19 9.39 12.85
CA THR A 271 23.76 10.80 13.03
C THR A 271 23.62 11.18 14.50
N ILE A 272 23.68 10.21 15.41
CA ILE A 272 23.56 10.41 16.84
C ILE A 272 24.89 10.88 17.42
N LYS A 273 24.81 11.93 18.23
CA LYS A 273 25.95 12.49 18.96
C LYS A 273 25.64 12.55 20.46
N PRO A 274 26.67 12.39 21.34
CA PRO A 274 26.50 12.51 22.80
C PRO A 274 25.81 13.81 23.24
N SER A 275 26.08 14.91 22.53
CA SER A 275 25.53 16.24 22.84
C SER A 275 24.01 16.36 22.63
N GLN A 276 23.37 15.39 22.02
CA GLN A 276 21.92 15.33 21.82
C GLN A 276 21.19 14.71 23.02
N PHE A 277 21.93 14.09 23.92
CA PHE A 277 21.41 13.57 25.19
C PHE A 277 21.78 14.51 26.32
N THR A 278 20.90 14.59 27.32
CA THR A 278 21.18 15.37 28.52
C THR A 278 20.93 14.48 29.73
N VAL A 279 22.04 14.16 30.42
CA VAL A 279 22.00 13.44 31.69
C VAL A 279 22.36 14.43 32.79
N VAL A 280 21.52 14.54 33.82
CA VAL A 280 21.69 15.51 34.88
C VAL A 280 21.66 14.85 36.25
N VAL A 281 22.33 15.53 37.19
CA VAL A 281 22.22 15.32 38.64
C VAL A 281 21.63 16.59 39.22
N ASP A 282 20.54 16.49 39.98
CA ASP A 282 19.95 17.64 40.66
C ASP A 282 20.56 17.78 42.07
N TYR A 283 21.22 18.94 42.33
CA TYR A 283 21.79 19.21 43.63
C TYR A 283 20.70 19.28 44.75
N ASN A 284 19.47 19.69 44.44
CA ASN A 284 18.39 19.74 45.43
C ASN A 284 18.06 18.33 45.96
N GLU A 285 18.13 17.29 45.14
CA GLU A 285 17.93 15.90 45.58
C GLU A 285 19.06 15.46 46.54
N ILE A 286 20.31 15.83 46.24
CA ILE A 286 21.46 15.53 47.10
C ILE A 286 21.33 16.27 48.43
N ALA A 287 20.95 17.53 48.42
CA ALA A 287 20.77 18.35 49.61
C ALA A 287 19.64 17.83 50.51
N ALA A 288 18.55 17.34 49.92
CA ALA A 288 17.40 16.76 50.63
C ALA A 288 17.71 15.38 51.24
N ASN A 289 18.51 14.56 50.56
CA ASN A 289 18.89 13.22 51.02
C ASN A 289 20.38 13.00 50.82
N PRO A 290 21.23 13.47 51.74
CA PRO A 290 22.69 13.23 51.63
C PRO A 290 23.01 11.75 51.65
N SER A 291 23.72 11.29 50.61
CA SER A 291 24.16 9.91 50.44
C SER A 291 25.50 9.92 49.73
N ASP A 292 26.23 8.82 49.75
CA ASP A 292 27.50 8.66 49.02
C ASP A 292 27.30 8.59 47.48
N LYS A 293 26.04 8.39 47.05
CA LYS A 293 25.64 8.28 45.62
C LYS A 293 24.57 9.27 45.26
N CYS A 294 24.65 9.81 44.06
CA CYS A 294 23.61 10.65 43.49
C CYS A 294 22.87 9.94 42.34
N THR A 295 21.60 10.26 42.19
CA THR A 295 20.74 9.68 41.16
C THR A 295 20.88 10.46 39.85
N LEU A 296 21.03 9.74 38.75
CA LEU A 296 21.09 10.29 37.40
C LEU A 296 19.70 10.38 36.77
N GLN A 297 19.41 11.49 36.09
CA GLN A 297 18.18 11.68 35.36
C GLN A 297 18.46 11.93 33.89
N LEU A 298 17.86 11.11 33.00
CA LEU A 298 17.92 11.31 31.57
C LEU A 298 16.79 12.30 31.16
N ARG A 299 17.15 13.58 30.93
CA ARG A 299 16.17 14.65 30.65
C ARG A 299 15.83 14.82 29.18
N SER A 300 16.80 14.61 28.31
CA SER A 300 16.60 14.82 26.88
C SER A 300 17.16 13.65 26.07
N VAL A 301 16.36 13.24 25.08
CA VAL A 301 16.74 12.22 24.09
C VAL A 301 16.36 12.70 22.69
N PRO A 302 17.11 12.36 21.63
CA PRO A 302 16.73 12.69 20.27
C PRO A 302 15.40 12.04 19.87
N ARG A 303 14.61 12.69 19.03
CA ARG A 303 13.31 12.17 18.57
C ARG A 303 13.41 10.86 17.77
N SER A 304 14.56 10.60 17.15
CA SER A 304 14.83 9.38 16.39
C SER A 304 15.16 8.17 17.27
N VAL A 305 15.34 8.37 18.58
CA VAL A 305 15.71 7.35 19.55
C VAL A 305 14.48 6.87 20.30
N SER A 306 14.41 5.59 20.56
CA SER A 306 13.38 4.95 21.38
C SER A 306 14.03 4.09 22.48
N LYS A 307 13.24 3.80 23.54
CA LYS A 307 13.68 2.95 24.66
C LYS A 307 15.03 3.36 25.25
N ALA A 308 15.29 4.68 25.37
CA ALA A 308 16.51 5.16 25.99
C ALA A 308 16.48 4.90 27.51
N SER A 309 17.59 4.35 28.03
CA SER A 309 17.78 4.07 29.46
C SER A 309 19.24 4.30 29.84
N LEU A 310 19.47 4.69 31.08
CA LEU A 310 20.81 4.77 31.66
C LEU A 310 21.29 3.35 32.00
N GLU A 311 22.56 3.04 31.75
CA GLU A 311 23.17 1.77 32.17
C GLU A 311 23.40 1.73 33.69
N MET A 312 23.66 2.91 34.29
CA MET A 312 23.76 3.12 35.74
C MET A 312 22.80 4.24 36.15
N GLU A 313 21.97 3.99 37.16
CA GLU A 313 21.01 4.98 37.68
C GLU A 313 21.62 5.86 38.78
N THR A 314 22.72 5.43 39.40
CA THR A 314 23.42 6.13 40.49
C THR A 314 24.91 6.13 40.24
N VAL A 315 25.59 7.22 40.64
CA VAL A 315 27.04 7.37 40.58
C VAL A 315 27.57 7.98 41.88
N ASP A 316 28.82 7.70 42.20
CA ASP A 316 29.52 8.34 43.32
C ASP A 316 29.82 9.79 42.98
N TYR A 317 29.82 10.67 43.96
CA TYR A 317 30.09 12.08 43.76
C TYR A 317 30.95 12.70 44.87
N LEU A 318 31.60 13.80 44.55
CA LEU A 318 32.33 14.65 45.46
C LEU A 318 31.86 16.12 45.32
N LEU A 319 31.60 16.77 46.44
CA LEU A 319 31.30 18.20 46.49
C LEU A 319 32.56 18.94 46.89
N GLU A 320 33.08 19.80 46.03
CA GLU A 320 34.21 20.69 46.30
C GLU A 320 33.70 22.10 46.54
N GLN A 321 34.26 22.83 47.51
CA GLN A 321 34.04 24.28 47.66
C GLN A 321 34.97 25.01 46.70
N GLN A 322 34.46 25.97 46.00
CA GLN A 322 35.19 26.78 45.02
C GLN A 322 35.87 27.98 45.74
#